data_c01f73f1ebfa14b6bf9937133438fd91
#
_entry.id   c01f73f1ebfa14b6bf9937133438fd91
#
_cell.length_a   1.000
_cell.length_b   1.000
_cell.length_c   1.000
_cell.angle_alpha   90.00
_cell.angle_beta   90.00
_cell.angle_gamma   90.00
#
_symmetry.space_group_name_H-M   'P 1'
#
loop_
_entity.id
_entity.type
_entity.pdbx_description
1 polymer ?
#
loop_
_entity_poly.entity_id
_entity_poly.type
_entity_poly.pdbx_seq_one_letter_code
_entity_poly.pdbx_strand_id
1 'polypeptide(L)'
;MSNMSAETFSTCKLLDVRGLRVSFDAVDVLHGVDLTVHCGRIHALIGESGSGKSVLARSILGLAGRGARTTGSIRFLGRELVGLSEREYRAIRGADIGLVVQDAMSALNPMRTIGEQLVETIACRHPDFRSGASRASRSSRADRYDIALEL
;
A
#
# COMPACT_ATOMS: atom_id res chain seq x y z
N MET A 1 -15.96 -1.35 -22.42
CA MET A 1 -16.28 -0.62 -21.15
C MET A 1 -17.40 -1.40 -20.49
N SER A 2 -17.04 -2.36 -19.64
CA SER A 2 -18.04 -3.13 -18.89
C SER A 2 -18.46 -2.28 -17.70
N ASN A 3 -19.72 -1.92 -17.68
CA ASN A 3 -20.35 -1.15 -16.61
C ASN A 3 -20.41 -2.05 -15.36
N MET A 4 -19.41 -1.93 -14.48
CA MET A 4 -19.47 -2.58 -13.17
C MET A 4 -20.56 -1.89 -12.37
N SER A 5 -21.64 -2.61 -12.08
CA SER A 5 -22.76 -2.12 -11.29
C SER A 5 -22.33 -1.83 -9.84
N ALA A 6 -22.98 -0.88 -9.18
CA ALA A 6 -22.70 -0.48 -7.80
C ALA A 6 -22.70 -1.66 -6.81
N GLU A 7 -23.45 -2.72 -7.09
CA GLU A 7 -23.47 -3.96 -6.30
C GLU A 7 -22.17 -4.75 -6.37
N THR A 8 -21.45 -4.72 -7.48
CA THR A 8 -20.17 -5.41 -7.65
C THR A 8 -19.08 -4.77 -6.78
N PHE A 9 -19.12 -3.45 -6.55
CA PHE A 9 -18.19 -2.76 -5.65
C PHE A 9 -18.39 -3.13 -4.18
N SER A 10 -19.59 -3.48 -3.76
CA SER A 10 -19.90 -3.82 -2.35
C SER A 10 -19.31 -5.17 -1.93
N THR A 11 -19.02 -6.07 -2.87
CA THR A 11 -18.50 -7.43 -2.59
C THR A 11 -17.01 -7.58 -2.85
N CYS A 12 -16.38 -6.66 -3.60
CA CYS A 12 -14.96 -6.71 -3.90
C CYS A 12 -14.12 -6.38 -2.67
N LYS A 13 -13.39 -7.37 -2.15
CA LYS A 13 -12.38 -7.16 -1.11
C LYS A 13 -11.07 -6.76 -1.75
N LEU A 14 -10.65 -5.51 -1.50
CA LEU A 14 -9.39 -4.98 -1.99
C LEU A 14 -8.23 -5.46 -1.11
N LEU A 15 -8.40 -5.35 0.21
CA LEU A 15 -7.45 -5.80 1.21
C LEU A 15 -8.18 -6.63 2.26
N ASP A 16 -7.64 -7.78 2.62
CA ASP A 16 -8.15 -8.65 3.69
C ASP A 16 -6.99 -9.03 4.61
N VAL A 17 -7.01 -8.51 5.83
CA VAL A 17 -6.03 -8.77 6.88
C VAL A 17 -6.66 -9.70 7.89
N ARG A 18 -5.96 -10.78 8.27
CA ARG A 18 -6.47 -11.78 9.22
C ARG A 18 -5.41 -12.14 10.26
N GLY A 19 -5.81 -12.01 11.52
CA GLY A 19 -5.00 -12.40 12.66
C GLY A 19 -3.60 -11.79 12.65
N LEU A 20 -3.44 -10.57 12.11
CA LEU A 20 -2.13 -9.95 11.93
C LEU A 20 -1.48 -9.64 13.27
N ARG A 21 -0.32 -10.22 13.48
CA ARG A 21 0.55 -9.93 14.63
C ARG A 21 1.87 -9.38 14.15
N VAL A 22 2.34 -8.36 14.83
CA VAL A 22 3.67 -7.79 14.57
C VAL A 22 4.38 -7.62 15.90
N SER A 23 5.55 -8.20 16.02
CA SER A 23 6.41 -8.07 17.19
C SER A 23 7.78 -7.52 16.83
N PHE A 24 8.38 -6.81 17.77
CA PHE A 24 9.75 -6.34 17.72
C PHE A 24 10.49 -6.93 18.92
N ASP A 25 11.55 -7.70 18.66
CA ASP A 25 12.26 -8.50 19.62
C ASP A 25 11.32 -9.42 20.41
N ALA A 26 10.87 -9.09 21.58
CA ALA A 26 9.93 -9.86 22.39
C ALA A 26 8.62 -9.10 22.69
N VAL A 27 8.42 -7.94 22.08
CA VAL A 27 7.26 -7.07 22.34
C VAL A 27 6.29 -7.12 21.19
N ASP A 28 5.09 -7.60 21.44
CA ASP A 28 3.98 -7.55 20.48
C ASP A 28 3.41 -6.13 20.41
N VAL A 29 3.30 -5.61 19.19
CA VAL A 29 2.70 -4.31 18.89
C VAL A 29 1.31 -4.48 18.26
N LEU A 30 1.13 -5.51 17.43
CA LEU A 30 -0.17 -5.90 16.91
C LEU A 30 -0.53 -7.30 17.44
N HIS A 31 -1.72 -7.44 17.99
CA HIS A 31 -2.15 -8.60 18.75
C HIS A 31 -3.22 -9.45 18.04
N GLY A 32 -3.16 -9.59 16.73
CA GLY A 32 -4.13 -10.36 15.98
C GLY A 32 -5.22 -9.47 15.39
N VAL A 33 -4.82 -8.51 14.55
CA VAL A 33 -5.72 -7.54 13.92
C VAL A 33 -6.39 -8.16 12.70
N ASP A 34 -7.71 -7.99 12.61
CA ASP A 34 -8.51 -8.26 11.44
C ASP A 34 -9.00 -6.95 10.81
N LEU A 35 -8.84 -6.79 9.50
CA LEU A 35 -9.29 -5.62 8.75
C LEU A 35 -9.69 -6.05 7.34
N THR A 36 -10.84 -5.59 6.87
CA THR A 36 -11.22 -5.74 5.47
C THR A 36 -11.47 -4.37 4.86
N VAL A 37 -10.78 -4.09 3.74
CA VAL A 37 -11.00 -2.88 2.93
C VAL A 37 -11.67 -3.29 1.64
N HIS A 38 -12.78 -2.64 1.30
CA HIS A 38 -13.54 -2.91 0.09
C HIS A 38 -13.19 -1.92 -1.02
N CYS A 39 -13.35 -2.36 -2.26
CA CYS A 39 -13.12 -1.55 -3.45
C CYS A 39 -14.04 -0.30 -3.44
N GLY A 40 -13.49 0.84 -3.86
CA GLY A 40 -14.25 2.08 -4.00
C GLY A 40 -14.78 2.66 -2.67
N ARG A 41 -14.24 2.24 -1.52
CA ARG A 41 -14.63 2.73 -0.19
C ARG A 41 -13.46 3.41 0.50
N ILE A 42 -13.77 4.42 1.30
CA ILE A 42 -12.83 5.03 2.25
C ILE A 42 -13.02 4.33 3.58
N HIS A 43 -11.93 3.83 4.16
CA HIS A 43 -11.91 3.21 5.48
C HIS A 43 -11.06 4.05 6.41
N ALA A 44 -11.63 4.49 7.53
CA ALA A 44 -10.92 5.21 8.57
C ALA A 44 -10.47 4.24 9.67
N LEU A 45 -9.19 4.29 10.03
CA LEU A 45 -8.63 3.58 11.16
C LEU A 45 -8.39 4.57 12.31
N ILE A 46 -9.20 4.47 13.35
CA ILE A 46 -9.20 5.38 14.49
C ILE A 46 -8.64 4.66 15.72
N GLY A 47 -7.88 5.36 16.54
CA GLY A 47 -7.32 4.85 17.78
C GLY A 47 -6.34 5.85 18.41
N GLU A 48 -5.95 5.60 19.63
CA GLU A 48 -5.00 6.44 20.40
C GLU A 48 -3.61 6.44 19.78
N SER A 49 -2.79 7.43 20.15
CA SER A 49 -1.36 7.43 19.80
C SER A 49 -0.70 6.17 20.37
N GLY A 50 0.14 5.51 19.57
CA GLY A 50 0.80 4.27 19.99
C GLY A 50 -0.04 2.99 19.84
N SER A 51 -1.31 3.07 19.40
CA SER A 51 -2.17 1.88 19.23
C SER A 51 -1.81 0.97 18.03
N GLY A 52 -0.71 1.23 17.34
CA GLY A 52 -0.22 0.38 16.26
C GLY A 52 -0.74 0.71 14.85
N LYS A 53 -1.53 1.79 14.65
CA LYS A 53 -2.08 2.18 13.33
C LYS A 53 -0.99 2.28 12.26
N SER A 54 0.08 3.01 12.56
CA SER A 54 1.22 3.18 11.64
C SER A 54 1.97 1.88 11.40
N VAL A 55 2.05 1.02 12.40
CA VAL A 55 2.65 -0.31 12.25
C VAL A 55 1.80 -1.18 11.34
N LEU A 56 0.48 -1.16 11.48
CA LEU A 56 -0.45 -1.86 10.59
C LEU A 56 -0.27 -1.42 9.14
N ALA A 57 -0.33 -0.10 8.89
CA ALA A 57 -0.20 0.46 7.55
C ALA A 57 1.15 0.10 6.90
N ARG A 58 2.25 0.22 7.66
CA ARG A 58 3.59 -0.16 7.18
C ARG A 58 3.74 -1.67 6.95
N SER A 59 3.07 -2.50 7.77
CA SER A 59 3.11 -3.96 7.63
C SER A 59 2.47 -4.43 6.33
N ILE A 60 1.42 -3.78 5.86
CA ILE A 60 0.78 -4.07 4.56
C ILE A 60 1.79 -3.92 3.41
N LEU A 61 2.71 -2.99 3.54
CA LEU A 61 3.77 -2.74 2.55
C LEU A 61 5.09 -3.47 2.85
N GLY A 62 5.13 -4.34 3.87
CA GLY A 62 6.38 -4.96 4.29
C GLY A 62 7.42 -3.99 4.84
N LEU A 63 6.95 -2.84 5.37
CA LEU A 63 7.78 -1.76 5.92
C LEU A 63 7.64 -1.64 7.45
N ALA A 64 7.29 -2.71 8.14
CA ALA A 64 7.11 -2.70 9.59
C ALA A 64 8.37 -2.26 10.36
N GLY A 65 9.56 -2.47 9.79
CA GLY A 65 10.84 -2.05 10.36
C GLY A 65 11.83 -3.20 10.50
N ARG A 66 13.07 -2.85 10.83
CA ARG A 66 14.11 -3.86 11.07
C ARG A 66 13.79 -4.64 12.34
N GLY A 67 13.95 -5.97 12.30
CA GLY A 67 13.65 -6.84 13.43
C GLY A 67 12.16 -7.14 13.62
N ALA A 68 11.27 -6.55 12.83
CA ALA A 68 9.86 -6.86 12.89
C ALA A 68 9.59 -8.30 12.43
N ARG A 69 8.90 -9.06 13.28
CA ARG A 69 8.34 -10.36 12.92
C ARG A 69 6.85 -10.20 12.68
N THR A 70 6.43 -10.47 11.44
CA THR A 70 5.04 -10.39 11.02
C THR A 70 4.47 -11.78 10.82
N THR A 71 3.32 -12.07 11.42
CA THR A 71 2.58 -13.32 11.28
C THR A 71 1.10 -13.04 11.05
N GLY A 72 0.34 -14.02 10.59
CA GLY A 72 -1.02 -13.86 10.13
C GLY A 72 -1.08 -13.79 8.62
N SER A 73 -2.10 -13.14 8.06
CA SER A 73 -2.31 -13.04 6.61
C SER A 73 -2.66 -11.60 6.22
N ILE A 74 -2.08 -11.11 5.14
CA ILE A 74 -2.43 -9.85 4.49
C ILE A 74 -2.64 -10.17 3.02
N ARG A 75 -3.87 -10.10 2.53
CA ARG A 75 -4.18 -10.35 1.13
C ARG A 75 -4.61 -9.09 0.42
N PHE A 76 -3.91 -8.75 -0.63
CA PHE A 76 -4.25 -7.66 -1.55
C PHE A 76 -4.75 -8.24 -2.86
N LEU A 77 -6.00 -7.97 -3.23
CA LEU A 77 -6.66 -8.57 -4.41
C LEU A 77 -6.51 -10.10 -4.44
N GLY A 78 -6.62 -10.74 -3.28
CA GLY A 78 -6.47 -12.20 -3.12
C GLY A 78 -5.04 -12.72 -3.05
N ARG A 79 -4.02 -11.91 -3.38
CA ARG A 79 -2.61 -12.28 -3.28
C ARG A 79 -2.10 -12.10 -1.86
N GLU A 80 -1.47 -13.12 -1.29
CA GLU A 80 -0.82 -13.03 0.03
C GLU A 80 0.42 -12.15 -0.05
N LEU A 81 0.55 -11.22 0.91
CA LEU A 81 1.68 -10.32 1.02
C LEU A 81 2.68 -10.72 2.12
N VAL A 82 2.22 -11.40 3.19
CA VAL A 82 3.13 -11.83 4.26
C VAL A 82 4.11 -12.84 3.72
N GLY A 83 5.39 -12.60 3.94
CA GLY A 83 6.48 -13.47 3.48
C GLY A 83 6.96 -13.21 2.05
N LEU A 84 6.44 -12.19 1.36
CA LEU A 84 6.98 -11.78 0.07
C LEU A 84 8.43 -11.29 0.21
N SER A 85 9.21 -11.55 -0.82
CA SER A 85 10.57 -11.00 -0.95
C SER A 85 10.53 -9.48 -1.20
N GLU A 86 11.62 -8.80 -0.90
CA GLU A 86 11.75 -7.36 -1.17
C GLU A 86 11.54 -7.02 -2.66
N ARG A 87 11.97 -7.89 -3.56
CA ARG A 87 11.76 -7.74 -5.01
C ARG A 87 10.27 -7.73 -5.37
N GLU A 88 9.49 -8.60 -4.74
CA GLU A 88 8.04 -8.68 -4.96
C GLU A 88 7.31 -7.48 -4.37
N TYR A 89 7.70 -7.05 -3.16
CA TYR A 89 7.16 -5.84 -2.57
C TYR A 89 7.43 -4.59 -3.41
N ARG A 90 8.63 -4.46 -4.01
CA ARG A 90 8.94 -3.33 -4.92
C ARG A 90 8.02 -3.24 -6.12
N ALA A 91 7.51 -4.37 -6.61
CA ALA A 91 6.56 -4.37 -7.73
C ALA A 91 5.17 -3.84 -7.34
N ILE A 92 4.84 -3.89 -6.04
CA ILE A 92 3.54 -3.48 -5.49
C ILE A 92 3.61 -2.02 -4.99
N ARG A 93 4.71 -1.67 -4.29
CA ARG A 93 4.90 -0.33 -3.73
C ARG A 93 4.94 0.72 -4.83
N GLY A 94 4.12 1.75 -4.68
CA GLY A 94 4.01 2.85 -5.63
C GLY A 94 3.24 2.53 -6.92
N ALA A 95 3.20 1.26 -7.34
CA ALA A 95 2.44 0.84 -8.51
C ALA A 95 0.98 0.48 -8.17
N ASP A 96 0.79 -0.31 -7.13
CA ASP A 96 -0.52 -0.83 -6.73
C ASP A 96 -0.98 -0.24 -5.38
N ILE A 97 -0.05 -0.01 -4.45
CA ILE A 97 -0.33 0.56 -3.13
C ILE A 97 0.60 1.76 -2.90
N GLY A 98 0.04 2.94 -2.68
CA GLY A 98 0.75 4.15 -2.27
C GLY A 98 0.72 4.32 -0.75
N LEU A 99 1.75 4.95 -0.19
CA LEU A 99 1.82 5.34 1.23
C LEU A 99 2.04 6.84 1.30
N VAL A 100 1.14 7.53 2.00
CA VAL A 100 1.31 8.93 2.38
C VAL A 100 1.70 8.97 3.85
N VAL A 101 2.85 9.58 4.15
CA VAL A 101 3.34 9.70 5.53
C VAL A 101 2.90 11.02 6.15
N GLN A 102 2.69 11.03 7.46
CA GLN A 102 2.23 12.20 8.20
C GLN A 102 3.18 13.41 8.06
N ASP A 103 4.49 13.18 8.06
CA ASP A 103 5.49 14.21 7.84
C ASP A 103 6.07 14.10 6.41
N ALA A 104 5.45 14.82 5.49
CA ALA A 104 5.86 14.82 4.09
C ALA A 104 7.28 15.37 3.89
N MET A 105 7.75 16.29 4.75
CA MET A 105 9.09 16.87 4.62
C MET A 105 10.18 15.85 4.95
N SER A 106 9.96 14.97 5.93
CA SER A 106 10.90 13.90 6.26
C SER A 106 10.92 12.77 5.23
N ALA A 107 9.90 12.68 4.38
CA ALA A 107 9.82 11.68 3.32
C ALA A 107 10.64 12.06 2.07
N LEU A 108 10.97 13.33 1.91
CA LEU A 108 11.78 13.81 0.79
C LEU A 108 13.27 13.56 1.04
N ASN A 109 13.96 13.10 0.02
CA ASN A 109 15.42 12.97 0.07
C ASN A 109 16.07 14.34 -0.17
N PRO A 110 16.76 14.92 0.85
CA PRO A 110 17.36 16.26 0.72
C PRO A 110 18.51 16.33 -0.29
N MET A 111 19.07 15.21 -0.69
CA MET A 111 20.16 15.12 -1.66
C MET A 111 19.68 15.10 -3.11
N ARG A 112 18.35 15.14 -3.34
CA ARG A 112 17.75 15.11 -4.68
C ARG A 112 16.78 16.26 -4.86
N THR A 113 16.65 16.73 -6.09
CA THR A 113 15.65 17.75 -6.40
C THR A 113 14.22 17.20 -6.29
N ILE A 114 13.27 18.07 -5.96
CA ILE A 114 11.85 17.71 -5.91
C ILE A 114 11.38 17.17 -7.27
N GLY A 115 11.83 17.78 -8.37
CA GLY A 115 11.49 17.35 -9.72
C GLY A 115 11.89 15.90 -10.01
N GLU A 116 13.11 15.49 -9.62
CA GLU A 116 13.57 14.10 -9.78
C GLU A 116 12.70 13.12 -8.98
N GLN A 117 12.33 13.48 -7.77
CA GLN A 117 11.51 12.62 -6.91
C GLN A 117 10.08 12.49 -7.43
N LEU A 118 9.50 13.57 -7.97
CA LEU A 118 8.20 13.53 -8.63
C LEU A 118 8.23 12.66 -9.89
N VAL A 119 9.25 12.83 -10.74
CA VAL A 119 9.43 12.00 -11.96
C VAL A 119 9.56 10.53 -11.60
N GLU A 120 10.30 10.19 -10.55
CA GLU A 120 10.44 8.81 -10.09
C GLU A 120 9.11 8.23 -9.63
N THR A 121 8.34 8.98 -8.84
CA THR A 121 7.01 8.57 -8.37
C THR A 121 6.04 8.32 -9.52
N ILE A 122 6.01 9.23 -10.51
CA ILE A 122 5.18 9.09 -11.70
C ILE A 122 5.61 7.87 -12.53
N ALA A 123 6.92 7.67 -12.67
CA ALA A 123 7.48 6.57 -13.45
C ALA A 123 7.23 5.18 -12.83
N CYS A 124 7.07 5.09 -11.50
CA CYS A 124 6.65 3.85 -10.85
C CYS A 124 5.25 3.41 -11.31
N ARG A 125 4.37 4.38 -11.54
CA ARG A 125 2.98 4.15 -11.92
C ARG A 125 2.79 4.06 -13.44
N HIS A 126 3.59 4.83 -14.18
CA HIS A 126 3.55 4.96 -15.62
C HIS A 126 4.94 4.65 -16.21
N PRO A 127 5.30 3.36 -16.38
CA PRO A 127 6.62 2.96 -16.89
C PRO A 127 6.96 3.62 -18.23
N ASP A 128 5.94 3.86 -19.07
CA ASP A 128 6.07 4.52 -20.37
C ASP A 128 6.51 5.99 -20.28
N PHE A 129 6.35 6.61 -19.11
CA PHE A 129 6.80 7.98 -18.87
C PHE A 129 8.33 8.12 -18.90
N ARG A 130 9.06 7.08 -18.48
CA ARG A 130 10.53 7.03 -18.50
C ARG A 130 11.12 6.90 -19.90
N SER A 131 10.39 6.25 -20.80
CA SER A 131 10.90 5.91 -22.15
C SER A 131 10.73 7.04 -23.15
N GLY A 132 10.13 8.18 -22.79
CA GLY A 132 9.82 9.22 -23.76
C GLY A 132 8.88 8.77 -24.87
N ALA A 133 8.38 7.56 -24.76
CA ALA A 133 7.50 6.96 -25.76
C ALA A 133 6.08 7.47 -25.59
N SER A 134 5.82 8.49 -26.38
CA SER A 134 4.55 8.92 -26.97
C SER A 134 3.22 8.47 -26.36
N ARG A 135 2.44 9.43 -26.11
CA ARG A 135 1.01 9.75 -26.32
C ARG A 135 0.02 8.68 -26.83
N ALA A 136 0.34 7.41 -26.94
CA ALA A 136 -0.53 6.45 -27.64
C ALA A 136 -0.75 5.14 -26.85
N SER A 137 -1.08 5.17 -25.57
CA SER A 137 -1.88 4.08 -24.99
C SER A 137 -2.56 4.52 -23.68
N ARG A 138 -3.58 5.36 -23.83
CA ARG A 138 -4.55 5.64 -22.76
C ARG A 138 -5.61 4.52 -22.69
N SER A 139 -5.22 3.29 -22.74
CA SER A 139 -6.21 2.23 -22.66
C SER A 139 -5.60 1.05 -21.96
N SER A 140 -6.09 0.77 -20.79
CA SER A 140 -6.16 -0.52 -20.13
C SER A 140 -5.64 -0.62 -18.68
N ARG A 141 -5.35 0.48 -17.97
CA ARG A 141 -5.01 0.42 -16.53
C ARG A 141 -5.83 1.36 -15.63
N ALA A 142 -6.95 1.85 -16.13
CA ALA A 142 -7.86 2.72 -15.37
C ALA A 142 -8.64 2.02 -14.24
N ASP A 143 -8.50 0.71 -14.08
CA ASP A 143 -9.22 -0.07 -13.08
C ASP A 143 -8.35 -0.50 -11.89
N ARG A 144 -7.19 0.13 -11.68
CA ARG A 144 -6.38 -0.13 -10.49
C ARG A 144 -6.89 0.69 -9.32
N TYR A 145 -7.28 -0.01 -8.29
CA TYR A 145 -7.69 0.58 -7.02
C TYR A 145 -6.46 1.10 -6.29
N ASP A 146 -6.48 2.38 -5.93
CA ASP A 146 -5.43 3.00 -5.15
C ASP A 146 -5.78 2.95 -3.67
N ILE A 147 -4.91 2.37 -2.87
CA ILE A 147 -4.94 2.53 -1.42
C ILE A 147 -3.93 3.61 -1.08
N ALA A 148 -4.39 4.75 -0.59
CA ALA A 148 -3.57 5.72 0.11
C ALA A 148 -3.69 5.43 1.61
N LEU A 149 -2.57 5.15 2.25
CA LEU A 149 -2.49 4.99 3.69
C LEU A 149 -1.92 6.29 4.25
N GLU A 150 -2.76 7.08 4.92
CA GLU A 150 -2.34 8.27 5.65
C GLU A 150 -1.96 7.87 7.08
N LEU A 151 -0.78 8.29 7.51
CA LEU A 151 -0.23 8.02 8.84
C LEU A 151 -0.09 9.31 9.64
#